data_ec7f452c6d817d302817f6704aabfad6
#
_entry.id   ec7f452c6d817d302817f6704aabfad6
#
_cell.length_a   1.000
_cell.length_b   1.000
_cell.length_c   1.000
_cell.angle_alpha   90.00
_cell.angle_beta   90.00
_cell.angle_gamma   90.00
#
_symmetry.space_group_name_H-M   'P 1'
#
loop_
_entity.id
_entity.type
_entity.pdbx_description
1 polymer ?
#
loop_
_entity_poly.entity_id
_entity_poly.type
_entity_poly.pdbx_seq_one_letter_code
_entity_poly.pdbx_strand_id
1 'polypeptide(L)'
;MKFLPGVLLSFLLLASCTSKFGHVMKSKDKEYKLKMAEQYYANKDYDKAQQIYTELLPLFKGDPRFEDIYYKYAYTSYYEKDYENAENLFKTYGENFPNSPKVEETEFMRCMAYYKQSPKVDLDQTNTVKTIALLQAFINTHPDSKRINDANEIIDVCRKKLELKEFNNAQLYFDLGFYQSAGVAFSVLIDDFPDSDNSDAYALNSIKSYYRYAELSIINKQEERFQKVVNDVNDFEQRFPGSKLLADADNYKTQAENNLKKLQTQNNEQTKATTQR
;
A
#
# COMPACT_ATOMS: atom_id res chain seq x y z
N MET A 1 40.90 -13.69 52.34
CA MET A 1 39.72 -14.42 51.85
C MET A 1 38.48 -13.92 52.58
N LYS A 2 37.79 -12.88 52.05
CA LYS A 2 36.52 -12.34 52.58
C LYS A 2 35.79 -11.63 51.43
N PHE A 3 35.24 -12.39 50.45
CA PHE A 3 34.35 -11.85 49.43
C PHE A 3 33.41 -12.96 48.94
N LEU A 4 32.38 -13.31 49.72
CA LEU A 4 31.35 -14.24 49.20
C LEU A 4 29.95 -14.12 49.83
N PRO A 5 29.45 -13.05 50.46
CA PRO A 5 28.00 -12.98 50.75
C PRO A 5 27.19 -12.08 49.83
N GLY A 6 27.82 -11.24 48.98
CA GLY A 6 27.10 -10.27 48.17
C GLY A 6 26.48 -10.81 46.89
N VAL A 7 27.01 -11.89 46.32
CA VAL A 7 26.53 -12.44 45.03
C VAL A 7 25.29 -13.34 45.19
N LEU A 8 25.12 -13.95 46.37
CA LEU A 8 23.97 -14.84 46.62
C LEU A 8 22.65 -14.08 46.83
N LEU A 9 22.69 -12.82 47.25
CA LEU A 9 21.50 -12.02 47.54
C LEU A 9 20.88 -11.41 46.29
N SER A 10 21.69 -11.15 45.24
CA SER A 10 21.17 -10.61 43.97
C SER A 10 20.47 -11.65 43.09
N PHE A 11 20.76 -12.94 43.27
CA PHE A 11 20.11 -14.03 42.52
C PHE A 11 18.69 -14.36 43.02
N LEU A 12 18.40 -14.05 44.30
CA LEU A 12 17.06 -14.28 44.88
C LEU A 12 15.99 -13.27 44.44
N LEU A 13 16.38 -12.10 43.96
CA LEU A 13 15.42 -11.08 43.47
C LEU A 13 14.94 -11.33 42.05
N LEU A 14 15.63 -12.10 41.23
CA LEU A 14 15.23 -12.47 39.87
C LEU A 14 14.23 -13.64 39.84
N ALA A 15 14.17 -14.46 40.88
CA ALA A 15 13.25 -15.59 40.98
C ALA A 15 11.79 -15.19 41.32
N SER A 16 11.58 -13.97 41.85
CA SER A 16 10.24 -13.53 42.31
C SER A 16 9.33 -12.97 41.19
N CYS A 17 9.88 -12.55 40.05
CA CYS A 17 9.09 -11.96 38.98
C CYS A 17 8.43 -13.00 38.03
N THR A 18 8.91 -14.21 37.99
CA THR A 18 8.36 -15.30 37.14
C THR A 18 7.18 -16.03 37.79
N SER A 19 6.87 -15.77 39.06
CA SER A 19 5.96 -16.61 39.83
C SER A 19 4.46 -16.34 39.57
N LYS A 20 4.06 -15.06 39.32
CA LYS A 20 2.62 -14.69 39.24
C LYS A 20 1.95 -15.19 37.98
N PHE A 21 2.51 -14.91 36.83
CA PHE A 21 1.97 -15.35 35.53
C PHE A 21 2.00 -16.88 35.40
N GLY A 22 3.13 -17.50 35.75
CA GLY A 22 3.26 -18.97 35.77
C GLY A 22 2.27 -19.66 36.72
N HIS A 23 1.90 -19.01 37.82
CA HIS A 23 0.83 -19.50 38.69
C HIS A 23 -0.56 -19.41 38.03
N VAL A 24 -0.84 -18.32 37.34
CA VAL A 24 -2.08 -18.16 36.57
C VAL A 24 -2.22 -19.23 35.50
N MET A 25 -1.16 -19.46 34.71
CA MET A 25 -1.17 -20.46 33.61
C MET A 25 -1.41 -21.89 34.13
N LYS A 26 -0.86 -22.23 35.31
CA LYS A 26 -1.05 -23.54 35.94
C LYS A 26 -2.41 -23.72 36.64
N SER A 27 -3.13 -22.66 36.87
CA SER A 27 -4.47 -22.72 37.51
C SER A 27 -5.46 -23.51 36.66
N LYS A 28 -6.30 -24.33 37.29
CA LYS A 28 -7.46 -24.99 36.66
C LYS A 28 -8.75 -24.18 36.81
N ASP A 29 -8.70 -23.10 37.59
CA ASP A 29 -9.84 -22.22 37.82
C ASP A 29 -9.98 -21.24 36.64
N LYS A 30 -10.98 -21.49 35.78
CA LYS A 30 -11.24 -20.66 34.60
C LYS A 30 -11.67 -19.24 34.95
N GLU A 31 -12.38 -19.05 36.08
CA GLU A 31 -12.84 -17.73 36.51
C GLU A 31 -11.65 -16.89 37.01
N TYR A 32 -10.73 -17.51 37.75
CA TYR A 32 -9.47 -16.87 38.15
C TYR A 32 -8.64 -16.50 36.92
N LYS A 33 -8.50 -17.40 35.95
CA LYS A 33 -7.79 -17.12 34.70
C LYS A 33 -8.43 -15.95 33.95
N LEU A 34 -9.75 -15.92 33.81
CA LEU A 34 -10.47 -14.85 33.15
C LEU A 34 -10.20 -13.49 33.83
N LYS A 35 -10.34 -13.45 35.16
CA LYS A 35 -10.02 -12.24 35.93
C LYS A 35 -8.59 -11.75 35.67
N MET A 36 -7.64 -12.67 35.59
CA MET A 36 -6.24 -12.31 35.35
C MET A 36 -5.99 -11.85 33.90
N ALA A 37 -6.63 -12.49 32.91
CA ALA A 37 -6.58 -12.06 31.52
C ALA A 37 -7.10 -10.62 31.35
N GLU A 38 -8.25 -10.31 31.99
CA GLU A 38 -8.82 -8.97 32.03
C GLU A 38 -7.87 -7.93 32.66
N GLN A 39 -7.20 -8.30 33.74
CA GLN A 39 -6.20 -7.43 34.38
C GLN A 39 -4.98 -7.17 33.47
N TYR A 40 -4.46 -8.21 32.82
CA TYR A 40 -3.34 -8.06 31.89
C TYR A 40 -3.77 -7.22 30.66
N TYR A 41 -4.97 -7.45 30.12
CA TYR A 41 -5.51 -6.65 29.02
C TYR A 41 -5.64 -5.17 29.40
N ALA A 42 -6.23 -4.88 30.57
CA ALA A 42 -6.40 -3.52 31.08
C ALA A 42 -5.05 -2.80 31.30
N ASN A 43 -4.03 -3.57 31.73
CA ASN A 43 -2.67 -3.08 31.93
C ASN A 43 -1.85 -3.00 30.62
N LYS A 44 -2.46 -3.32 29.46
CA LYS A 44 -1.81 -3.38 28.14
C LYS A 44 -0.69 -4.41 28.02
N ASP A 45 -0.67 -5.42 28.91
CA ASP A 45 0.21 -6.57 28.83
C ASP A 45 -0.47 -7.63 27.94
N TYR A 46 -0.53 -7.28 26.64
CA TYR A 46 -1.36 -8.01 25.67
C TYR A 46 -0.83 -9.42 25.39
N ASP A 47 0.48 -9.62 25.41
CA ASP A 47 1.08 -10.94 25.26
C ASP A 47 0.57 -11.92 26.33
N LYS A 48 0.61 -11.53 27.63
CA LYS A 48 0.10 -12.38 28.70
C LYS A 48 -1.42 -12.57 28.65
N ALA A 49 -2.16 -11.49 28.31
CA ALA A 49 -3.59 -11.59 28.12
C ALA A 49 -3.95 -12.57 27.01
N GLN A 50 -3.25 -12.51 25.86
CA GLN A 50 -3.44 -13.39 24.72
C GLN A 50 -3.23 -14.86 25.07
N GLN A 51 -2.12 -15.17 25.77
CA GLN A 51 -1.81 -16.53 26.19
C GLN A 51 -2.93 -17.11 27.06
N ILE A 52 -3.47 -16.33 28.01
CA ILE A 52 -4.54 -16.78 28.88
C ILE A 52 -5.85 -16.91 28.09
N TYR A 53 -6.20 -15.93 27.22
CA TYR A 53 -7.41 -16.02 26.40
C TYR A 53 -7.40 -17.24 25.48
N THR A 54 -6.23 -17.59 24.91
CA THR A 54 -6.10 -18.81 24.10
C THR A 54 -6.53 -20.07 24.86
N GLU A 55 -6.16 -20.19 26.12
CA GLU A 55 -6.59 -21.33 26.97
C GLU A 55 -8.06 -21.23 27.37
N LEU A 56 -8.63 -20.01 27.47
CA LEU A 56 -9.99 -19.78 27.92
C LEU A 56 -11.02 -20.00 26.82
N LEU A 57 -10.70 -19.69 25.57
CA LEU A 57 -11.65 -19.78 24.45
C LEU A 57 -12.40 -21.13 24.38
N PRO A 58 -11.71 -22.30 24.42
CA PRO A 58 -12.41 -23.58 24.40
C PRO A 58 -13.27 -23.85 25.64
N LEU A 59 -12.91 -23.26 26.80
CA LEU A 59 -13.59 -23.46 28.08
C LEU A 59 -14.84 -22.61 28.24
N PHE A 60 -14.96 -21.53 27.44
CA PHE A 60 -16.11 -20.62 27.46
C PHE A 60 -17.02 -20.79 26.24
N LYS A 61 -16.77 -21.74 25.37
CA LYS A 61 -17.65 -22.01 24.21
C LYS A 61 -19.06 -22.33 24.69
N GLY A 62 -20.04 -21.49 24.28
CA GLY A 62 -21.43 -21.58 24.74
C GLY A 62 -21.76 -20.76 26.00
N ASP A 63 -20.76 -20.13 26.64
CA ASP A 63 -20.98 -19.17 27.75
C ASP A 63 -21.33 -17.79 27.15
N PRO A 64 -22.26 -17.01 27.73
CA PRO A 64 -22.57 -15.65 27.26
C PRO A 64 -21.37 -14.70 27.18
N ARG A 65 -20.32 -14.95 27.94
CA ARG A 65 -19.08 -14.15 27.93
C ARG A 65 -18.11 -14.50 26.78
N PHE A 66 -18.40 -15.56 26.05
CA PHE A 66 -17.50 -16.05 24.98
C PHE A 66 -17.23 -14.99 23.92
N GLU A 67 -18.26 -14.22 23.54
CA GLU A 67 -18.14 -13.13 22.58
C GLU A 67 -17.16 -12.06 23.06
N ASP A 68 -17.26 -11.60 24.31
CA ASP A 68 -16.38 -10.55 24.84
C ASP A 68 -14.92 -11.03 25.00
N ILE A 69 -14.74 -12.30 25.41
CA ILE A 69 -13.44 -12.95 25.48
C ILE A 69 -12.81 -13.02 24.08
N TYR A 70 -13.57 -13.44 23.09
CA TYR A 70 -13.11 -13.55 21.70
C TYR A 70 -12.72 -12.18 21.11
N TYR A 71 -13.58 -11.18 21.36
CA TYR A 71 -13.33 -9.80 20.95
C TYR A 71 -12.01 -9.28 21.51
N LYS A 72 -11.78 -9.40 22.81
CA LYS A 72 -10.53 -8.97 23.46
C LYS A 72 -9.32 -9.78 22.95
N TYR A 73 -9.50 -11.06 22.75
CA TYR A 73 -8.45 -11.92 22.16
C TYR A 73 -8.03 -11.43 20.77
N ALA A 74 -8.97 -11.07 19.90
CA ALA A 74 -8.65 -10.50 18.60
C ALA A 74 -7.85 -9.19 18.73
N TYR A 75 -8.23 -8.34 19.66
CA TYR A 75 -7.50 -7.09 19.92
C TYR A 75 -6.11 -7.30 20.51
N THR A 76 -5.87 -8.37 21.32
CA THR A 76 -4.51 -8.65 21.78
C THR A 76 -3.56 -8.90 20.62
N SER A 77 -3.97 -9.66 19.61
CA SER A 77 -3.17 -9.89 18.40
C SER A 77 -2.87 -8.59 17.65
N TYR A 78 -3.85 -7.70 17.54
CA TYR A 78 -3.67 -6.39 16.90
C TYR A 78 -2.65 -5.51 17.65
N TYR A 79 -2.74 -5.46 18.98
CA TYR A 79 -1.84 -4.65 19.80
C TYR A 79 -0.43 -5.23 19.88
N GLU A 80 -0.29 -6.55 19.81
CA GLU A 80 1.00 -7.25 19.68
C GLU A 80 1.59 -7.15 18.26
N LYS A 81 0.88 -6.47 17.34
CA LYS A 81 1.26 -6.28 15.93
C LYS A 81 1.30 -7.57 15.11
N ASP A 82 0.69 -8.63 15.62
CA ASP A 82 0.41 -9.84 14.85
C ASP A 82 -0.83 -9.61 13.98
N TYR A 83 -0.63 -8.76 12.96
CA TYR A 83 -1.74 -8.27 12.13
C TYR A 83 -2.35 -9.34 11.24
N GLU A 84 -1.59 -10.36 10.85
CA GLU A 84 -2.09 -11.49 10.08
C GLU A 84 -3.09 -12.30 10.93
N ASN A 85 -2.72 -12.63 12.16
CA ASN A 85 -3.64 -13.31 13.07
C ASN A 85 -4.80 -12.42 13.48
N ALA A 86 -4.58 -11.14 13.74
CA ALA A 86 -5.64 -10.18 14.06
C ALA A 86 -6.71 -10.10 12.95
N GLU A 87 -6.30 -10.06 11.68
CA GLU A 87 -7.22 -10.06 10.53
C GLU A 87 -8.11 -11.29 10.54
N ASN A 88 -7.52 -12.47 10.70
CA ASN A 88 -8.27 -13.73 10.76
C ASN A 88 -9.24 -13.77 11.94
N LEU A 89 -8.83 -13.27 13.10
CA LEU A 89 -9.66 -13.23 14.30
C LEU A 89 -10.83 -12.25 14.15
N PHE A 90 -10.61 -11.05 13.61
CA PHE A 90 -11.68 -10.10 13.36
C PHE A 90 -12.66 -10.61 12.29
N LYS A 91 -12.18 -11.27 11.24
CA LYS A 91 -13.03 -11.95 10.25
C LYS A 91 -13.91 -13.01 10.92
N THR A 92 -13.29 -13.91 11.68
CA THR A 92 -13.99 -15.01 12.38
C THR A 92 -14.95 -14.47 13.44
N TYR A 93 -14.68 -13.31 14.05
CA TYR A 93 -15.62 -12.65 14.95
C TYR A 93 -16.93 -12.32 14.21
N GLY A 94 -16.87 -11.67 13.05
CA GLY A 94 -18.06 -11.35 12.26
C GLY A 94 -18.85 -12.59 11.82
N GLU A 95 -18.14 -13.69 11.50
CA GLU A 95 -18.75 -14.97 11.13
C GLU A 95 -19.46 -15.64 12.32
N ASN A 96 -18.88 -15.59 13.51
CA ASN A 96 -19.42 -16.23 14.72
C ASN A 96 -20.53 -15.41 15.40
N PHE A 97 -20.47 -14.07 15.29
CA PHE A 97 -21.36 -13.15 15.98
C PHE A 97 -21.99 -12.13 15.04
N PRO A 98 -22.67 -12.55 13.94
CA PRO A 98 -23.14 -11.64 12.89
C PRO A 98 -24.15 -10.58 13.35
N ASN A 99 -24.81 -10.80 14.47
CA ASN A 99 -25.79 -9.88 15.06
C ASN A 99 -25.21 -9.02 16.20
N SER A 100 -23.92 -9.11 16.44
CA SER A 100 -23.26 -8.31 17.49
C SER A 100 -23.21 -6.83 17.12
N PRO A 101 -23.46 -5.91 18.04
CA PRO A 101 -23.27 -4.48 17.83
C PRO A 101 -21.78 -4.11 17.60
N LYS A 102 -20.85 -5.05 17.84
CA LYS A 102 -19.41 -4.85 17.61
C LYS A 102 -18.96 -5.29 16.20
N VAL A 103 -19.84 -5.82 15.35
CA VAL A 103 -19.48 -6.32 14.00
C VAL A 103 -18.88 -5.21 13.14
N GLU A 104 -19.56 -4.06 13.06
CA GLU A 104 -19.05 -2.90 12.31
C GLU A 104 -17.61 -2.54 12.73
N GLU A 105 -17.36 -2.49 14.03
CA GLU A 105 -16.03 -2.17 14.54
C GLU A 105 -15.00 -3.25 14.17
N THR A 106 -15.33 -4.53 14.32
CA THR A 106 -14.39 -5.62 14.02
C THR A 106 -14.12 -5.75 12.53
N GLU A 107 -15.10 -5.47 11.67
CA GLU A 107 -14.88 -5.40 10.22
C GLU A 107 -13.93 -4.24 9.85
N PHE A 108 -14.11 -3.07 10.45
CA PHE A 108 -13.16 -1.97 10.27
C PHE A 108 -11.77 -2.34 10.79
N MET A 109 -11.65 -2.98 11.95
CA MET A 109 -10.37 -3.41 12.51
C MET A 109 -9.68 -4.50 11.67
N ARG A 110 -10.45 -5.32 10.96
CA ARG A 110 -9.94 -6.22 9.93
C ARG A 110 -9.26 -5.46 8.80
N CYS A 111 -9.91 -4.41 8.29
CA CYS A 111 -9.32 -3.52 7.28
C CYS A 111 -8.03 -2.86 7.80
N MET A 112 -8.05 -2.40 9.06
CA MET A 112 -6.88 -1.81 9.71
C MET A 112 -5.73 -2.80 9.85
N ALA A 113 -5.99 -4.07 10.12
CA ALA A 113 -4.97 -5.10 10.18
C ALA A 113 -4.27 -5.29 8.82
N TYR A 114 -5.01 -5.29 7.70
CA TYR A 114 -4.43 -5.28 6.35
C TYR A 114 -3.64 -4.00 6.07
N TYR A 115 -4.18 -2.84 6.44
CA TYR A 115 -3.48 -1.57 6.29
C TYR A 115 -2.13 -1.54 7.00
N LYS A 116 -2.08 -2.07 8.24
CA LYS A 116 -0.84 -2.19 9.01
C LYS A 116 0.19 -3.14 8.39
N GLN A 117 -0.25 -4.09 7.57
CA GLN A 117 0.60 -5.00 6.81
C GLN A 117 1.02 -4.42 5.45
N SER A 118 0.46 -3.27 5.03
CA SER A 118 0.84 -2.60 3.78
C SER A 118 2.30 -2.16 3.84
N PRO A 119 3.19 -2.69 2.97
CA PRO A 119 4.62 -2.49 3.08
C PRO A 119 5.07 -1.14 2.52
N LYS A 120 6.41 -0.91 2.45
CA LYS A 120 6.99 0.22 1.73
C LYS A 120 6.67 0.13 0.24
N VAL A 121 6.72 1.28 -0.45
CA VAL A 121 6.33 1.45 -1.87
C VAL A 121 6.99 0.43 -2.80
N ASP A 122 8.29 0.16 -2.62
CA ASP A 122 9.08 -0.68 -3.52
C ASP A 122 8.77 -2.18 -3.41
N LEU A 123 8.07 -2.60 -2.36
CA LEU A 123 7.71 -3.99 -2.11
C LEU A 123 6.38 -4.37 -2.77
N ASP A 124 6.00 -5.64 -2.65
CA ASP A 124 4.69 -6.14 -3.12
C ASP A 124 3.54 -5.43 -2.43
N GLN A 125 2.58 -4.92 -3.20
CA GLN A 125 1.47 -4.10 -2.72
C GLN A 125 0.15 -4.88 -2.57
N THR A 126 0.20 -6.22 -2.53
CA THR A 126 -1.00 -7.07 -2.40
C THR A 126 -1.86 -6.66 -1.19
N ASN A 127 -1.23 -6.42 -0.03
CA ASN A 127 -1.97 -6.01 1.17
C ASN A 127 -2.53 -4.59 1.06
N THR A 128 -1.88 -3.69 0.32
CA THR A 128 -2.40 -2.34 0.03
C THR A 128 -3.66 -2.41 -0.83
N VAL A 129 -3.63 -3.21 -1.89
CA VAL A 129 -4.81 -3.43 -2.76
C VAL A 129 -5.96 -4.08 -1.99
N LYS A 130 -5.67 -5.10 -1.17
CA LYS A 130 -6.68 -5.73 -0.30
C LYS A 130 -7.27 -4.75 0.70
N THR A 131 -6.46 -3.83 1.26
CA THR A 131 -6.93 -2.78 2.16
C THR A 131 -7.98 -1.91 1.49
N ILE A 132 -7.71 -1.44 0.26
CA ILE A 132 -8.65 -0.62 -0.51
C ILE A 132 -9.96 -1.38 -0.74
N ALA A 133 -9.87 -2.62 -1.21
CA ALA A 133 -11.05 -3.43 -1.50
C ALA A 133 -11.92 -3.69 -0.27
N LEU A 134 -11.30 -3.99 0.89
CA LEU A 134 -12.03 -4.23 2.14
C LEU A 134 -12.65 -2.95 2.71
N LEU A 135 -11.94 -1.81 2.65
CA LEU A 135 -12.50 -0.53 3.09
C LEU A 135 -13.64 -0.08 2.18
N GLN A 136 -13.55 -0.30 0.86
CA GLN A 136 -14.65 -0.02 -0.06
C GLN A 136 -15.86 -0.90 0.25
N ALA A 137 -15.66 -2.20 0.53
CA ALA A 137 -16.72 -3.09 0.97
C ALA A 137 -17.33 -2.63 2.28
N PHE A 138 -16.52 -2.21 3.26
CA PHE A 138 -16.98 -1.67 4.53
C PHE A 138 -17.87 -0.43 4.35
N ILE A 139 -17.45 0.54 3.50
CA ILE A 139 -18.25 1.74 3.20
C ILE A 139 -19.61 1.36 2.58
N ASN A 140 -19.61 0.39 1.67
CA ASN A 140 -20.84 -0.05 0.99
C ASN A 140 -21.80 -0.79 1.94
N THR A 141 -21.29 -1.54 2.91
CA THR A 141 -22.10 -2.29 3.89
C THR A 141 -22.55 -1.46 5.07
N HIS A 142 -21.81 -0.40 5.41
CA HIS A 142 -22.08 0.48 6.55
C HIS A 142 -22.18 1.96 6.13
N PRO A 143 -23.16 2.35 5.29
CA PRO A 143 -23.24 3.70 4.72
C PRO A 143 -23.44 4.82 5.76
N ASP A 144 -23.94 4.48 6.94
CA ASP A 144 -24.16 5.41 8.05
C ASP A 144 -23.04 5.38 9.12
N SER A 145 -21.95 4.64 8.86
CA SER A 145 -20.85 4.52 9.81
C SER A 145 -20.13 5.85 10.02
N LYS A 146 -19.81 6.15 11.27
CA LYS A 146 -18.96 7.29 11.64
C LYS A 146 -17.50 7.13 11.15
N ARG A 147 -17.12 5.93 10.70
CA ARG A 147 -15.76 5.58 10.24
C ARG A 147 -15.55 5.78 8.73
N ILE A 148 -16.58 6.26 7.99
CA ILE A 148 -16.50 6.45 6.53
C ILE A 148 -15.38 7.43 6.17
N ASN A 149 -15.23 8.53 6.90
CA ASN A 149 -14.17 9.51 6.62
C ASN A 149 -12.79 8.88 6.83
N ASP A 150 -12.58 8.17 7.95
CA ASP A 150 -11.32 7.47 8.22
C ASP A 150 -11.02 6.41 7.13
N ALA A 151 -12.07 5.69 6.70
CA ALA A 151 -11.93 4.68 5.63
C ALA A 151 -11.51 5.32 4.30
N ASN A 152 -12.12 6.43 3.89
CA ASN A 152 -11.76 7.15 2.68
C ASN A 152 -10.34 7.71 2.76
N GLU A 153 -9.94 8.32 3.87
CA GLU A 153 -8.57 8.82 4.06
C GLU A 153 -7.53 7.70 3.89
N ILE A 154 -7.81 6.51 4.44
CA ILE A 154 -6.90 5.36 4.28
C ILE A 154 -6.88 4.87 2.83
N ILE A 155 -8.01 4.84 2.13
CA ILE A 155 -8.08 4.50 0.70
C ILE A 155 -7.21 5.46 -0.10
N ASP A 156 -7.31 6.76 0.15
CA ASP A 156 -6.52 7.78 -0.55
C ASP A 156 -5.01 7.62 -0.29
N VAL A 157 -4.61 7.34 0.96
CA VAL A 157 -3.21 7.04 1.29
C VAL A 157 -2.72 5.79 0.56
N CYS A 158 -3.55 4.75 0.48
CA CYS A 158 -3.21 3.53 -0.24
C CYS A 158 -3.11 3.77 -1.75
N ARG A 159 -4.04 4.53 -2.35
CA ARG A 159 -4.00 4.89 -3.78
C ARG A 159 -2.75 5.69 -4.12
N LYS A 160 -2.40 6.71 -3.35
CA LYS A 160 -1.16 7.48 -3.52
C LYS A 160 0.09 6.60 -3.42
N LYS A 161 0.08 5.58 -2.57
CA LYS A 161 1.18 4.62 -2.49
C LYS A 161 1.30 3.78 -3.75
N LEU A 162 0.19 3.29 -4.30
CA LEU A 162 0.18 2.53 -5.56
C LEU A 162 0.61 3.41 -6.74
N GLU A 163 0.09 4.61 -6.83
CA GLU A 163 0.49 5.61 -7.83
C GLU A 163 1.99 5.87 -7.81
N LEU A 164 2.56 6.12 -6.62
CA LEU A 164 4.00 6.34 -6.48
C LEU A 164 4.81 5.10 -6.90
N LYS A 165 4.32 3.89 -6.62
CA LYS A 165 4.97 2.66 -7.08
C LYS A 165 5.03 2.58 -8.61
N GLU A 166 3.90 2.82 -9.27
CA GLU A 166 3.86 2.78 -10.74
C GLU A 166 4.67 3.91 -11.37
N PHE A 167 4.67 5.10 -10.76
CA PHE A 167 5.58 6.17 -11.18
C PHE A 167 7.05 5.76 -11.07
N ASN A 168 7.47 5.16 -9.96
CA ASN A 168 8.85 4.68 -9.78
C ASN A 168 9.21 3.61 -10.82
N ASN A 169 8.28 2.73 -11.17
CA ASN A 169 8.46 1.71 -12.21
C ASN A 169 8.65 2.37 -13.59
N ALA A 170 7.81 3.33 -13.94
CA ALA A 170 7.92 4.08 -15.20
C ALA A 170 9.24 4.85 -15.28
N GLN A 171 9.64 5.51 -14.20
CA GLN A 171 10.90 6.23 -14.11
C GLN A 171 12.10 5.28 -14.25
N LEU A 172 12.05 4.10 -13.62
CA LEU A 172 13.10 3.09 -13.75
C LEU A 172 13.26 2.64 -15.20
N TYR A 173 12.18 2.41 -15.95
CA TYR A 173 12.29 2.12 -17.39
C TYR A 173 12.99 3.25 -18.15
N PHE A 174 12.67 4.50 -17.83
CA PHE A 174 13.32 5.65 -18.44
C PHE A 174 14.82 5.68 -18.14
N ASP A 175 15.20 5.51 -16.88
CA ASP A 175 16.59 5.56 -16.41
C ASP A 175 17.45 4.41 -17.00
N LEU A 176 16.84 3.27 -17.23
CA LEU A 176 17.46 2.12 -17.91
C LEU A 176 17.52 2.25 -19.43
N GLY A 177 16.98 3.33 -20.04
CA GLY A 177 16.96 3.54 -21.47
C GLY A 177 15.86 2.78 -22.22
N PHE A 178 14.93 2.14 -21.54
CA PHE A 178 13.76 1.48 -22.13
C PHE A 178 12.65 2.50 -22.44
N TYR A 179 12.98 3.49 -23.27
CA TYR A 179 12.15 4.68 -23.47
C TYR A 179 10.76 4.39 -24.01
N GLN A 180 10.58 3.40 -24.89
CA GLN A 180 9.25 3.00 -25.34
C GLN A 180 8.39 2.48 -24.17
N SER A 181 8.95 1.59 -23.35
CA SER A 181 8.26 1.03 -22.18
C SER A 181 7.96 2.12 -21.14
N ALA A 182 8.90 3.06 -20.93
CA ALA A 182 8.69 4.20 -20.05
C ALA A 182 7.53 5.08 -20.53
N GLY A 183 7.47 5.41 -21.83
CA GLY A 183 6.39 6.19 -22.41
C GLY A 183 5.02 5.54 -22.23
N VAL A 184 4.92 4.22 -22.45
CA VAL A 184 3.69 3.45 -22.18
C VAL A 184 3.35 3.48 -20.68
N ALA A 185 4.32 3.21 -19.81
CA ALA A 185 4.07 3.15 -18.36
C ALA A 185 3.60 4.49 -17.80
N PHE A 186 4.19 5.62 -18.22
CA PHE A 186 3.71 6.94 -17.85
C PHE A 186 2.32 7.26 -18.41
N SER A 187 1.96 6.76 -19.62
CA SER A 187 0.60 6.93 -20.15
C SER A 187 -0.43 6.15 -19.34
N VAL A 188 -0.11 4.92 -18.94
CA VAL A 188 -1.00 4.06 -18.11
C VAL A 188 -1.28 4.70 -16.76
N LEU A 189 -0.30 5.42 -16.15
CA LEU A 189 -0.53 6.14 -14.90
C LEU A 189 -1.69 7.14 -14.98
N ILE A 190 -1.86 7.80 -16.12
CA ILE A 190 -2.94 8.78 -16.32
C ILE A 190 -4.32 8.10 -16.37
N ASP A 191 -4.35 6.88 -16.90
CA ASP A 191 -5.58 6.10 -17.02
C ASP A 191 -5.95 5.41 -15.69
N ASP A 192 -4.95 4.91 -14.95
CA ASP A 192 -5.14 4.21 -13.67
C ASP A 192 -5.42 5.18 -12.51
N PHE A 193 -4.90 6.42 -12.60
CA PHE A 193 -5.04 7.46 -11.57
C PHE A 193 -5.57 8.77 -12.16
N PRO A 194 -6.81 8.78 -12.71
CA PRO A 194 -7.37 9.93 -13.42
C PRO A 194 -7.55 11.18 -12.55
N ASP A 195 -7.69 10.99 -11.23
CA ASP A 195 -7.86 12.07 -10.25
C ASP A 195 -6.51 12.57 -9.68
N SER A 196 -5.38 12.13 -10.25
CA SER A 196 -4.06 12.55 -9.77
C SER A 196 -3.75 14.00 -10.12
N ASP A 197 -3.27 14.75 -9.13
CA ASP A 197 -2.74 16.11 -9.33
C ASP A 197 -1.46 16.13 -10.18
N ASN A 198 -0.86 14.96 -10.48
CA ASN A 198 0.38 14.81 -11.24
C ASN A 198 0.15 14.35 -12.70
N SER A 199 -1.10 14.30 -13.16
CA SER A 199 -1.44 13.77 -14.50
C SER A 199 -0.72 14.50 -15.63
N ASP A 200 -0.53 15.83 -15.52
CA ASP A 200 0.25 16.61 -16.48
C ASP A 200 1.75 16.25 -16.47
N ALA A 201 2.33 16.01 -15.29
CA ALA A 201 3.72 15.57 -15.16
C ALA A 201 3.92 14.16 -15.76
N TYR A 202 2.96 13.27 -15.62
CA TYR A 202 3.00 11.93 -16.23
C TYR A 202 2.92 12.03 -17.75
N ALA A 203 2.04 12.87 -18.27
CA ALA A 203 1.92 13.12 -19.71
C ALA A 203 3.22 13.70 -20.29
N LEU A 204 3.83 14.68 -19.61
CA LEU A 204 5.11 15.23 -20.04
C LEU A 204 6.24 14.18 -20.01
N ASN A 205 6.29 13.31 -18.97
CA ASN A 205 7.27 12.25 -18.90
C ASN A 205 7.06 11.19 -20.00
N SER A 206 5.81 10.92 -20.38
CA SER A 206 5.50 10.09 -21.55
C SER A 206 6.02 10.70 -22.84
N ILE A 207 5.76 11.99 -23.11
CA ILE A 207 6.26 12.75 -24.25
C ILE A 207 7.80 12.70 -24.31
N LYS A 208 8.46 13.01 -23.19
CA LYS A 208 9.92 12.94 -23.05
C LYS A 208 10.45 11.56 -23.40
N SER A 209 9.77 10.52 -22.95
CA SER A 209 10.17 9.14 -23.20
C SER A 209 10.03 8.77 -24.68
N TYR A 210 8.92 9.11 -25.32
CA TYR A 210 8.73 8.88 -26.76
C TYR A 210 9.66 9.73 -27.62
N TYR A 211 10.01 10.95 -27.20
CA TYR A 211 11.01 11.76 -27.86
C TYR A 211 12.39 11.07 -27.87
N ARG A 212 12.85 10.58 -26.69
CA ARG A 212 14.10 9.82 -26.59
C ARG A 212 14.07 8.53 -27.38
N TYR A 213 12.92 7.86 -27.41
CA TYR A 213 12.73 6.67 -28.25
C TYR A 213 12.83 6.99 -29.75
N ALA A 214 12.27 8.13 -30.19
CA ALA A 214 12.38 8.58 -31.58
C ALA A 214 13.84 8.89 -31.97
N GLU A 215 14.55 9.66 -31.12
CA GLU A 215 15.96 10.02 -31.38
C GLU A 215 16.86 8.80 -31.58
N LEU A 216 16.68 7.76 -30.78
CA LEU A 216 17.54 6.55 -30.79
C LEU A 216 17.05 5.48 -31.79
N SER A 217 16.03 5.79 -32.56
CA SER A 217 15.47 4.86 -33.53
C SER A 217 16.26 4.82 -34.83
N ILE A 218 16.15 3.72 -35.59
CA ILE A 218 16.63 3.63 -36.95
C ILE A 218 15.91 4.67 -37.82
N ILE A 219 16.62 5.22 -38.80
CA ILE A 219 16.20 6.42 -39.55
C ILE A 219 14.82 6.28 -40.21
N ASN A 220 14.50 5.09 -40.73
CA ASN A 220 13.23 4.80 -41.37
C ASN A 220 12.05 4.69 -40.38
N LYS A 221 12.29 4.76 -39.07
CA LYS A 221 11.28 4.77 -38.02
C LYS A 221 11.20 6.11 -37.28
N GLN A 222 12.17 6.99 -37.49
CA GLN A 222 12.23 8.27 -36.78
C GLN A 222 11.05 9.18 -37.16
N GLU A 223 10.68 9.24 -38.45
CA GLU A 223 9.59 10.12 -38.91
C GLU A 223 8.26 9.81 -38.21
N GLU A 224 7.84 8.54 -38.22
CA GLU A 224 6.63 8.06 -37.53
C GLU A 224 6.65 8.41 -36.02
N ARG A 225 7.81 8.22 -35.39
CA ARG A 225 7.96 8.40 -33.94
C ARG A 225 8.04 9.85 -33.51
N PHE A 226 8.70 10.72 -34.28
CA PHE A 226 8.66 12.16 -34.02
C PHE A 226 7.26 12.74 -34.29
N GLN A 227 6.53 12.23 -35.29
CA GLN A 227 5.16 12.64 -35.52
C GLN A 227 4.25 12.28 -34.34
N LYS A 228 4.47 11.09 -33.72
CA LYS A 228 3.78 10.73 -32.48
C LYS A 228 4.04 11.75 -31.37
N VAL A 229 5.30 12.18 -31.17
CA VAL A 229 5.64 13.19 -30.15
C VAL A 229 4.87 14.49 -30.38
N VAL A 230 4.81 14.98 -31.64
CA VAL A 230 4.05 16.18 -31.98
C VAL A 230 2.56 16.02 -31.63
N ASN A 231 1.98 14.86 -31.94
CA ASN A 231 0.59 14.56 -31.63
C ASN A 231 0.36 14.50 -30.10
N ASP A 232 1.25 13.81 -29.35
CA ASP A 232 1.16 13.70 -27.89
C ASP A 232 1.24 15.07 -27.21
N VAL A 233 2.03 16.02 -27.76
CA VAL A 233 2.07 17.40 -27.24
C VAL A 233 0.78 18.14 -27.54
N ASN A 234 0.22 18.00 -28.74
CA ASN A 234 -1.08 18.62 -29.06
C ASN A 234 -2.18 18.10 -28.12
N ASP A 235 -2.18 16.81 -27.79
CA ASP A 235 -3.11 16.21 -26.84
C ASP A 235 -2.87 16.76 -25.41
N PHE A 236 -1.60 16.95 -25.03
CA PHE A 236 -1.23 17.57 -23.77
C PHE A 236 -1.79 18.99 -23.64
N GLU A 237 -1.60 19.83 -24.66
CA GLU A 237 -2.10 21.21 -24.70
C GLU A 237 -3.63 21.29 -24.55
N GLN A 238 -4.35 20.34 -25.18
CA GLN A 238 -5.81 20.26 -25.07
C GLN A 238 -6.28 19.77 -23.72
N ARG A 239 -5.59 18.77 -23.15
CA ARG A 239 -5.98 18.13 -21.89
C ARG A 239 -5.59 18.96 -20.67
N PHE A 240 -4.46 19.67 -20.72
CA PHE A 240 -3.88 20.41 -19.61
C PHE A 240 -3.62 21.90 -19.92
N PRO A 241 -4.62 22.68 -20.39
CA PRO A 241 -4.41 24.05 -20.86
C PRO A 241 -3.93 25.01 -19.76
N GLY A 242 -4.05 24.65 -18.49
CA GLY A 242 -3.57 25.44 -17.34
C GLY A 242 -2.27 24.94 -16.72
N SER A 243 -1.64 23.93 -17.31
CA SER A 243 -0.41 23.34 -16.77
C SER A 243 0.77 24.29 -16.87
N LYS A 244 1.58 24.34 -15.83
CA LYS A 244 2.87 25.05 -15.82
C LYS A 244 3.92 24.38 -16.71
N LEU A 245 3.66 23.17 -17.18
CA LEU A 245 4.56 22.34 -17.99
C LEU A 245 4.33 22.52 -19.49
N LEU A 246 3.41 23.40 -19.91
CA LEU A 246 3.13 23.69 -21.34
C LEU A 246 4.38 24.10 -22.12
N ALA A 247 5.22 24.97 -21.55
CA ALA A 247 6.44 25.41 -22.21
C ALA A 247 7.45 24.28 -22.42
N ASP A 248 7.52 23.33 -21.48
CA ASP A 248 8.40 22.14 -21.60
C ASP A 248 7.85 21.18 -22.66
N ALA A 249 6.53 20.98 -22.73
CA ALA A 249 5.89 20.18 -23.77
C ALA A 249 6.13 20.81 -25.17
N ASP A 250 5.89 22.11 -25.33
CA ASP A 250 6.16 22.87 -26.56
C ASP A 250 7.62 22.76 -27.05
N ASN A 251 8.57 22.75 -26.13
CA ASN A 251 9.98 22.53 -26.46
C ASN A 251 10.20 21.16 -27.12
N TYR A 252 9.58 20.07 -26.61
CA TYR A 252 9.64 18.76 -27.28
C TYR A 252 8.98 18.75 -28.64
N LYS A 253 7.84 19.45 -28.81
CA LYS A 253 7.18 19.62 -30.11
C LYS A 253 8.11 20.29 -31.12
N THR A 254 8.68 21.43 -30.74
CA THR A 254 9.63 22.18 -31.59
C THR A 254 10.83 21.34 -31.99
N GLN A 255 11.38 20.59 -31.06
CA GLN A 255 12.53 19.70 -31.34
C GLN A 255 12.13 18.55 -32.28
N ALA A 256 10.95 17.95 -32.11
CA ALA A 256 10.42 16.89 -32.95
C ALA A 256 10.16 17.40 -34.38
N GLU A 257 9.53 18.57 -34.53
CA GLU A 257 9.31 19.21 -35.84
C GLU A 257 10.60 19.53 -36.57
N ASN A 258 11.63 20.01 -35.86
CA ASN A 258 12.94 20.26 -36.44
C ASN A 258 13.61 18.97 -36.92
N ASN A 259 13.47 17.87 -36.21
CA ASN A 259 13.98 16.57 -36.65
C ASN A 259 13.21 16.05 -37.87
N LEU A 260 11.88 16.20 -37.90
CA LEU A 260 11.04 15.88 -39.07
C LEU A 260 11.49 16.62 -40.32
N LYS A 261 11.73 17.94 -40.22
CA LYS A 261 12.23 18.76 -41.34
C LYS A 261 13.60 18.27 -41.88
N LYS A 262 14.51 17.90 -40.97
CA LYS A 262 15.83 17.32 -41.34
C LYS A 262 15.68 16.00 -42.11
N LEU A 263 14.81 15.11 -41.62
CA LEU A 263 14.56 13.81 -42.27
C LEU A 263 13.96 13.99 -43.68
N GLN A 264 12.99 14.91 -43.84
CA GLN A 264 12.42 15.23 -45.15
C GLN A 264 13.45 15.77 -46.13
N THR A 265 14.35 16.65 -45.69
CA THR A 265 15.46 17.17 -46.51
C THR A 265 16.39 16.06 -46.99
N GLN A 266 16.81 15.16 -46.09
CA GLN A 266 17.67 14.03 -46.39
C GLN A 266 17.00 13.05 -47.40
N ASN A 267 15.71 12.74 -47.21
CA ASN A 267 14.98 11.89 -48.14
C ASN A 267 14.87 12.49 -49.52
N ASN A 268 14.64 13.82 -49.64
CA ASN A 268 14.56 14.53 -50.90
C ASN A 268 15.91 14.55 -51.64
N GLU A 269 17.04 14.70 -50.93
CA GLU A 269 18.38 14.66 -51.49
C GLU A 269 18.74 13.27 -51.99
N GLN A 270 18.40 12.22 -51.26
CA GLN A 270 18.60 10.83 -51.64
C GLN A 270 17.78 10.49 -52.92
N THR A 271 16.54 10.91 -52.95
CA THR A 271 15.67 10.68 -54.15
C THR A 271 16.22 11.36 -55.37
N LYS A 272 16.71 12.61 -55.28
CA LYS A 272 17.32 13.34 -56.40
C LYS A 272 18.62 12.64 -56.88
N ALA A 273 19.47 12.18 -55.96
CA ALA A 273 20.71 11.48 -56.29
C ALA A 273 20.44 10.13 -57.01
N THR A 274 19.33 9.46 -56.67
CA THR A 274 18.96 8.17 -57.27
C THR A 274 18.35 8.38 -58.69
N THR A 275 17.64 9.49 -58.91
CA THR A 275 16.99 9.80 -60.21
C THR A 275 17.99 10.34 -61.25
N GLN A 276 19.18 10.77 -60.84
CA GLN A 276 20.23 11.27 -61.74
C GLN A 276 21.26 10.17 -62.17
N ARG A 277 21.05 8.94 -61.75
CA ARG A 277 21.82 7.76 -62.20
C ARG A 277 21.03 6.91 -63.15
#